data_e611d61f701baa16ee214d21704af82d
#
_entry.id   e611d61f701baa16ee214d21704af82d
#
_cell.length_a   1.000
_cell.length_b   1.000
_cell.length_c   1.000
_cell.angle_alpha   90.00
_cell.angle_beta   90.00
_cell.angle_gamma   90.00
#
_symmetry.space_group_name_H-M   'P 1'
#
loop_
_entity.id
_entity.type
_entity.pdbx_description
1 polymer ?
#
loop_
_entity_poly.entity_id
_entity_poly.type
_entity_poly.pdbx_seq_one_letter_code
_entity_poly.pdbx_strand_id
1 'polypeptide(L)'
;MLELLGHGRLVFKQKVKLIEMNQEFKIWDETGAEAGTIKQEGQSALKKAARLVSSLDQYMSHTLAVYDVSGAKVCELTRPRKIFKSRLTVRDGTGRDAGTITQANVFGKIRFDLHGAAGESLGQIRAENWRAWNFSIVDSTEREIARITKKWEGLAKTMFTSADNYVLEVDSGVTGDLRLLVLASAAGVDVALKQDSRGFN
;
A
#
# COMPACT_ATOMS: atom_id res chain seq x y z
N MET A 1 -0.94 -9.11 19.80
CA MET A 1 -0.18 -8.88 18.54
C MET A 1 -1.22 -8.77 17.45
N LEU A 2 -1.15 -7.74 16.60
CA LEU A 2 -2.14 -7.57 15.52
C LEU A 2 -2.01 -8.77 14.57
N GLU A 3 -3.09 -9.54 14.42
CA GLU A 3 -3.10 -10.81 13.68
C GLU A 3 -2.64 -10.61 12.22
N LEU A 4 -3.08 -9.52 11.59
CA LEU A 4 -2.72 -9.18 10.22
C LEU A 4 -1.19 -9.12 9.99
N LEU A 5 -0.41 -8.68 10.97
CA LEU A 5 1.05 -8.62 10.85
C LEU A 5 1.74 -9.97 10.98
N GLY A 6 1.03 -11.02 11.42
CA GLY A 6 1.54 -12.39 11.54
C GLY A 6 1.55 -13.17 10.23
N HIS A 7 0.71 -12.80 9.26
CA HIS A 7 0.58 -13.55 8.01
C HIS A 7 1.80 -13.37 7.09
N GLY A 8 2.34 -14.50 6.59
CA GLY A 8 3.41 -14.49 5.59
C GLY A 8 2.93 -14.12 4.19
N ARG A 9 1.62 -14.29 3.94
CA ARG A 9 1.00 -13.99 2.65
C ARG A 9 -0.35 -13.34 2.84
N LEU A 10 -0.60 -12.25 2.10
CA LEU A 10 -1.85 -11.49 2.11
C LEU A 10 -2.32 -11.20 0.69
N VAL A 11 -3.61 -11.24 0.46
CA VAL A 11 -4.25 -10.95 -0.81
C VAL A 11 -5.08 -9.67 -0.70
N PHE A 12 -4.77 -8.71 -1.54
CA PHE A 12 -5.47 -7.43 -1.61
C PHE A 12 -6.36 -7.44 -2.86
N LYS A 13 -7.68 -7.34 -2.68
CA LYS A 13 -8.61 -7.27 -3.79
C LYS A 13 -8.81 -5.82 -4.21
N GLN A 14 -8.39 -5.51 -5.42
CA GLN A 14 -8.66 -4.21 -6.00
C GLN A 14 -10.08 -4.20 -6.58
N LYS A 15 -11.01 -3.44 -6.00
CA LYS A 15 -12.23 -3.07 -6.71
C LYS A 15 -11.93 -1.96 -7.70
N VAL A 16 -12.40 -2.11 -8.94
CA VAL A 16 -12.07 -1.34 -10.15
C VAL A 16 -12.36 0.18 -10.07
N LYS A 17 -12.97 0.69 -9.01
CA LYS A 17 -13.30 2.13 -8.90
C LYS A 17 -12.98 2.69 -7.52
N LEU A 18 -11.77 3.22 -7.37
CA LEU A 18 -11.35 4.07 -6.24
C LEU A 18 -12.13 5.40 -6.13
N ILE A 19 -13.13 5.63 -6.98
CA ILE A 19 -13.81 6.93 -7.13
C ILE A 19 -15.20 6.93 -6.47
N GLU A 20 -15.72 5.77 -6.06
CA GLU A 20 -17.03 5.72 -5.41
C GLU A 20 -16.91 5.93 -3.90
N MET A 21 -17.71 6.85 -3.38
CA MET A 21 -17.77 7.28 -1.97
C MET A 21 -17.89 6.07 -1.02
N ASN A 22 -17.00 5.95 -0.04
CA ASN A 22 -16.96 4.93 1.02
C ASN A 22 -16.44 3.54 0.60
N GLN A 23 -15.31 3.44 -0.11
CA GLN A 23 -14.79 2.13 -0.45
C GLN A 23 -13.92 1.54 0.66
N GLU A 24 -14.34 0.38 1.10
CA GLU A 24 -13.62 -0.52 1.96
C GLU A 24 -13.02 -1.64 1.11
N PHE A 25 -11.70 -1.86 1.22
CA PHE A 25 -11.00 -2.94 0.53
C PHE A 25 -10.72 -4.04 1.52
N LYS A 26 -11.07 -5.26 1.15
CA LYS A 26 -10.80 -6.42 1.98
C LYS A 26 -9.41 -6.98 1.71
N ILE A 27 -8.81 -7.50 2.78
CA ILE A 27 -7.55 -8.23 2.78
C ILE A 27 -7.87 -9.66 3.21
N TRP A 28 -7.33 -10.64 2.50
CA TRP A 28 -7.47 -12.07 2.82
C TRP A 28 -6.10 -12.69 3.08
N ASP A 29 -6.10 -13.75 3.85
CA ASP A 29 -4.94 -14.61 4.03
C ASP A 29 -4.82 -15.65 2.90
N GLU A 30 -3.82 -16.52 3.01
CA GLU A 30 -3.56 -17.62 2.05
C GLU A 30 -4.66 -18.70 2.03
N THR A 31 -5.48 -18.79 3.06
CA THR A 31 -6.61 -19.73 3.14
C THR A 31 -7.89 -19.18 2.51
N GLY A 32 -7.91 -17.88 2.24
CA GLY A 32 -9.08 -17.15 1.75
C GLY A 32 -9.99 -16.66 2.88
N ALA A 33 -9.55 -16.71 4.13
CA ALA A 33 -10.23 -16.07 5.24
C ALA A 33 -9.96 -14.56 5.23
N GLU A 34 -10.93 -13.76 5.65
CA GLU A 34 -10.76 -12.33 5.80
C GLU A 34 -9.74 -12.03 6.90
N ALA A 35 -8.65 -11.35 6.57
CA ALA A 35 -7.58 -10.97 7.49
C ALA A 35 -7.65 -9.50 7.90
N GLY A 36 -8.34 -8.67 7.12
CA GLY A 36 -8.47 -7.24 7.45
C GLY A 36 -9.12 -6.41 6.37
N THR A 37 -9.10 -5.10 6.57
CA THR A 37 -9.70 -4.12 5.66
C THR A 37 -8.85 -2.86 5.53
N ILE A 38 -8.98 -2.18 4.38
CA ILE A 38 -8.40 -0.85 4.15
C ILE A 38 -9.55 0.11 3.95
N LYS A 39 -9.55 1.23 4.68
CA LYS A 39 -10.57 2.28 4.60
C LYS A 39 -9.91 3.62 4.29
N GLN A 40 -10.58 4.44 3.50
CA GLN A 40 -10.17 5.83 3.32
C GLN A 40 -10.73 6.68 4.46
N GLU A 41 -9.86 7.40 5.18
CA GLU A 41 -10.22 8.27 6.30
C GLU A 41 -10.10 9.76 5.96
N GLY A 42 -10.69 10.61 6.80
CA GLY A 42 -10.42 12.06 6.81
C GLY A 42 -11.12 12.89 5.73
N GLN A 43 -12.16 12.37 5.07
CA GLN A 43 -12.94 13.15 4.10
C GLN A 43 -14.26 13.64 4.71
N SER A 44 -14.36 14.98 4.92
CA SER A 44 -15.66 15.60 5.23
C SER A 44 -16.59 15.54 4.01
N ALA A 45 -17.92 15.55 4.24
CA ALA A 45 -18.95 15.54 3.19
C ALA A 45 -18.75 16.69 2.16
N LEU A 46 -18.25 17.85 2.60
CA LEU A 46 -17.93 19.00 1.75
C LEU A 46 -16.76 18.70 0.79
N LYS A 47 -15.72 17.98 1.26
CA LYS A 47 -14.59 17.57 0.41
C LYS A 47 -15.02 16.51 -0.60
N LYS A 48 -15.98 15.65 -0.24
CA LYS A 48 -16.58 14.68 -1.17
C LYS A 48 -17.33 15.35 -2.32
N ALA A 49 -18.10 16.42 -2.04
CA ALA A 49 -18.83 17.17 -3.07
C ALA A 49 -17.89 17.93 -4.01
N ALA A 50 -16.80 18.50 -3.50
CA ALA A 50 -15.80 19.21 -4.32
C ALA A 50 -15.05 18.28 -5.32
N ARG A 51 -14.93 16.98 -5.02
CA ARG A 51 -14.36 15.98 -5.92
C ARG A 51 -15.16 15.75 -7.19
N LEU A 52 -16.48 15.91 -7.13
CA LEU A 52 -17.36 15.69 -8.29
C LEU A 52 -17.25 16.81 -9.33
N VAL A 53 -16.68 17.97 -8.97
CA VAL A 53 -16.72 19.17 -9.79
C VAL A 53 -15.35 19.57 -10.35
N SER A 54 -14.24 19.01 -9.86
CA SER A 54 -12.93 19.49 -10.29
C SER A 54 -11.82 18.42 -10.29
N SER A 55 -10.85 18.57 -11.20
CA SER A 55 -9.57 17.87 -11.29
C SER A 55 -8.63 18.12 -10.09
N LEU A 56 -9.12 18.72 -9.01
CA LEU A 56 -8.36 19.09 -7.82
C LEU A 56 -8.01 17.91 -6.91
N ASP A 57 -8.52 16.69 -7.19
CA ASP A 57 -8.27 15.49 -6.39
C ASP A 57 -6.77 15.17 -6.27
N GLN A 58 -5.99 15.45 -7.30
CA GLN A 58 -4.53 15.26 -7.28
C GLN A 58 -3.79 16.14 -6.25
N TYR A 59 -4.41 17.25 -5.83
CA TYR A 59 -3.84 18.19 -4.87
C TYR A 59 -4.33 17.98 -3.44
N MET A 60 -5.20 16.97 -3.19
CA MET A 60 -5.70 16.68 -1.86
C MET A 60 -4.85 15.64 -1.15
N SER A 61 -4.70 15.77 0.16
CA SER A 61 -4.10 14.73 0.99
C SER A 61 -5.06 13.55 1.12
N HIS A 62 -4.55 12.34 0.97
CA HIS A 62 -5.32 11.12 1.13
C HIS A 62 -4.77 10.32 2.32
N THR A 63 -5.66 9.85 3.16
CA THR A 63 -5.34 8.99 4.28
C THR A 63 -6.03 7.64 4.08
N LEU A 64 -5.26 6.57 4.11
CA LEU A 64 -5.74 5.19 4.13
C LEU A 64 -5.41 4.59 5.48
N ALA A 65 -6.35 3.91 6.11
CA ALA A 65 -6.12 3.16 7.33
C ALA A 65 -6.34 1.67 7.07
N VAL A 66 -5.46 0.85 7.63
CA VAL A 66 -5.53 -0.61 7.58
C VAL A 66 -6.00 -1.10 8.93
N TYR A 67 -7.01 -1.96 8.91
CA TYR A 67 -7.61 -2.58 10.10
C TYR A 67 -7.49 -4.10 10.00
N ASP A 68 -7.31 -4.76 11.13
CA ASP A 68 -7.44 -6.22 11.21
C ASP A 68 -8.92 -6.65 11.32
N VAL A 69 -9.15 -7.97 11.39
CA VAL A 69 -10.51 -8.53 11.50
C VAL A 69 -11.23 -8.17 12.79
N SER A 70 -10.49 -7.82 13.85
CA SER A 70 -11.07 -7.35 15.12
C SER A 70 -11.54 -5.90 15.05
N GLY A 71 -11.21 -5.20 13.96
CA GLY A 71 -11.45 -3.78 13.80
C GLY A 71 -10.39 -2.90 14.45
N ALA A 72 -9.28 -3.48 14.94
CA ALA A 72 -8.16 -2.71 15.46
C ALA A 72 -7.36 -2.09 14.30
N LYS A 73 -7.03 -0.79 14.42
CA LYS A 73 -6.18 -0.11 13.44
C LYS A 73 -4.76 -0.67 13.51
N VAL A 74 -4.25 -1.14 12.38
CA VAL A 74 -2.89 -1.69 12.24
C VAL A 74 -1.92 -0.59 11.86
N CYS A 75 -2.26 0.18 10.83
CA CYS A 75 -1.47 1.33 10.40
C CYS A 75 -2.32 2.35 9.63
N GLU A 76 -1.76 3.53 9.48
CA GLU A 76 -2.31 4.62 8.69
C GLU A 76 -1.25 5.13 7.71
N LEU A 77 -1.66 5.32 6.45
CA LEU A 77 -0.84 5.89 5.41
C LEU A 77 -1.41 7.24 5.02
N THR A 78 -0.63 8.29 5.17
CA THR A 78 -1.02 9.63 4.71
C THR A 78 -0.12 10.05 3.55
N ARG A 79 -0.77 10.44 2.46
CA ARG A 79 -0.11 11.07 1.34
C ARG A 79 -0.35 12.57 1.41
N PRO A 80 0.68 13.40 1.67
CA PRO A 80 0.56 14.85 1.56
C PRO A 80 0.34 15.26 0.10
N ARG A 81 -0.04 16.51 -0.12
CA ARG A 81 -0.16 17.11 -1.45
C ARG A 81 1.11 16.88 -2.26
N LYS A 82 0.98 16.39 -3.49
CA LYS A 82 2.12 16.14 -4.38
C LYS A 82 2.66 17.50 -4.88
N ILE A 83 3.96 17.74 -4.64
CA ILE A 83 4.67 18.87 -5.26
C ILE A 83 5.60 18.36 -6.37
N PHE A 84 6.38 17.29 -6.14
CA PHE A 84 7.31 16.71 -7.13
C PHE A 84 7.39 15.18 -7.08
N LYS A 85 7.77 14.60 -5.93
CA LYS A 85 7.90 13.14 -5.72
C LYS A 85 6.80 12.64 -4.79
N SER A 86 6.31 11.43 -5.04
CA SER A 86 5.35 10.79 -4.12
C SER A 86 6.04 10.44 -2.80
N ARG A 87 5.45 10.87 -1.68
CA ARG A 87 5.86 10.50 -0.33
C ARG A 87 4.65 10.04 0.44
N LEU A 88 4.77 8.93 1.12
CA LEU A 88 3.76 8.41 2.04
C LEU A 88 4.38 8.42 3.44
N THR A 89 3.66 8.97 4.41
CA THR A 89 4.00 8.82 5.83
C THR A 89 3.19 7.67 6.38
N VAL A 90 3.83 6.78 7.14
CA VAL A 90 3.21 5.61 7.76
C VAL A 90 3.25 5.77 9.26
N ARG A 91 2.10 5.61 9.90
CA ARG A 91 1.93 5.56 11.35
C ARG A 91 1.38 4.21 11.77
N ASP A 92 1.75 3.75 12.94
CA ASP A 92 1.13 2.56 13.52
C ASP A 92 -0.29 2.83 14.03
N GLY A 93 -0.97 1.79 14.50
CA GLY A 93 -2.36 1.90 14.99
C GLY A 93 -2.53 2.81 16.21
N THR A 94 -1.46 3.15 16.92
CA THR A 94 -1.46 4.09 18.05
C THR A 94 -1.23 5.54 17.61
N GLY A 95 -0.86 5.76 16.35
CA GLY A 95 -0.52 7.07 15.80
C GLY A 95 0.98 7.44 15.89
N ARG A 96 1.84 6.52 16.37
CA ARG A 96 3.30 6.69 16.40
C ARG A 96 3.84 6.62 14.97
N ASP A 97 4.76 7.49 14.61
CA ASP A 97 5.42 7.44 13.31
C ASP A 97 6.24 6.14 13.18
N ALA A 98 5.96 5.36 12.14
CA ALA A 98 6.69 4.14 11.78
C ALA A 98 7.72 4.41 10.67
N GLY A 99 7.50 5.45 9.86
CA GLY A 99 8.44 5.83 8.83
C GLY A 99 7.81 6.41 7.57
N THR A 100 8.56 6.41 6.48
CA THR A 100 8.12 6.97 5.20
C THR A 100 8.50 6.09 4.02
N ILE A 101 7.67 6.14 2.98
CA ILE A 101 7.88 5.53 1.67
C ILE A 101 8.00 6.67 0.67
N THR A 102 9.18 6.87 0.08
CA THR A 102 9.46 8.01 -0.79
C THR A 102 9.88 7.56 -2.17
N GLN A 103 9.28 8.10 -3.21
CA GLN A 103 9.67 7.81 -4.58
C GLN A 103 11.12 8.24 -4.84
N ALA A 104 11.99 7.30 -5.19
CA ALA A 104 13.42 7.53 -5.38
C ALA A 104 13.71 8.19 -6.73
N ASN A 105 13.01 7.75 -7.79
CA ASN A 105 13.25 8.21 -9.16
C ASN A 105 11.97 8.62 -9.88
N VAL A 106 12.13 9.48 -10.91
CA VAL A 106 11.03 9.93 -11.79
C VAL A 106 11.10 9.24 -13.15
N PHE A 107 12.30 8.80 -13.57
CA PHE A 107 12.54 8.11 -14.84
C PHE A 107 13.08 6.71 -14.59
N GLY A 108 12.73 5.78 -15.47
CA GLY A 108 13.16 4.41 -15.38
C GLY A 108 12.19 3.51 -14.60
N LYS A 109 12.64 2.32 -14.20
CA LYS A 109 11.87 1.42 -13.34
C LYS A 109 11.60 2.12 -12.00
N ILE A 110 10.34 2.18 -11.60
CA ILE A 110 9.92 2.86 -10.38
C ILE A 110 10.58 2.23 -9.15
N ARG A 111 11.09 3.10 -8.27
CA ARG A 111 11.69 2.73 -6.99
C ARG A 111 11.15 3.62 -5.90
N PHE A 112 10.98 3.05 -4.70
CA PHE A 112 10.65 3.80 -3.49
C PHE A 112 11.64 3.40 -2.39
N ASP A 113 12.18 4.40 -1.71
CA ASP A 113 13.00 4.19 -0.53
C ASP A 113 12.13 4.07 0.71
N LEU A 114 12.45 3.13 1.58
CA LEU A 114 11.83 2.90 2.88
C LEU A 114 12.75 3.51 3.97
N HIS A 115 12.23 4.47 4.71
CA HIS A 115 12.95 5.09 5.82
C HIS A 115 12.16 4.89 7.11
N GLY A 116 12.84 4.61 8.20
CA GLY A 116 12.26 4.59 9.53
C GLY A 116 11.92 5.99 10.05
N ALA A 117 11.35 6.04 11.25
CA ALA A 117 10.89 7.29 11.85
C ALA A 117 12.05 8.30 12.12
N ALA A 118 13.24 7.81 12.41
CA ALA A 118 14.45 8.64 12.57
C ALA A 118 15.15 8.99 11.24
N GLY A 119 14.60 8.53 10.10
CA GLY A 119 15.14 8.79 8.77
C GLY A 119 16.19 7.76 8.30
N GLU A 120 16.46 6.74 9.09
CA GLU A 120 17.37 5.65 8.74
C GLU A 120 16.83 4.86 7.54
N SER A 121 17.73 4.38 6.66
CA SER A 121 17.35 3.55 5.52
C SER A 121 17.02 2.14 5.98
N LEU A 122 15.78 1.70 5.76
CA LEU A 122 15.31 0.36 6.09
C LEU A 122 15.28 -0.57 4.88
N GLY A 123 15.27 -0.02 3.66
CA GLY A 123 15.22 -0.82 2.45
C GLY A 123 14.64 -0.06 1.26
N GLN A 124 14.28 -0.82 0.22
CA GLN A 124 13.80 -0.26 -1.03
C GLN A 124 12.75 -1.16 -1.69
N ILE A 125 11.74 -0.54 -2.31
CA ILE A 125 10.78 -1.21 -3.21
C ILE A 125 11.26 -0.98 -4.64
N ARG A 126 11.34 -2.04 -5.44
CA ARG A 126 11.85 -2.03 -6.81
C ARG A 126 10.86 -2.67 -7.76
N ALA A 127 10.40 -1.92 -8.76
CA ALA A 127 9.62 -2.49 -9.85
C ALA A 127 10.51 -3.40 -10.71
N GLU A 128 10.07 -4.63 -10.98
CA GLU A 128 10.81 -5.60 -11.79
C GLU A 128 10.79 -5.24 -13.28
N ASN A 129 9.67 -4.67 -13.74
CA ASN A 129 9.54 -4.24 -15.14
C ASN A 129 8.63 -3.02 -15.28
N TRP A 130 8.62 -2.39 -16.48
CA TRP A 130 7.87 -1.17 -16.78
C TRP A 130 6.35 -1.34 -16.78
N ARG A 131 5.85 -2.54 -16.99
CA ARG A 131 4.42 -2.81 -17.19
C ARG A 131 3.83 -3.82 -16.22
N ALA A 132 4.65 -4.57 -15.53
CA ALA A 132 4.17 -5.55 -14.58
C ALA A 132 4.10 -4.93 -13.19
N TRP A 133 3.04 -5.22 -12.52
CA TRP A 133 2.76 -4.83 -11.15
C TRP A 133 3.48 -5.75 -10.16
N ASN A 134 4.74 -6.11 -10.48
CA ASN A 134 5.58 -6.93 -9.64
C ASN A 134 6.65 -6.06 -9.02
N PHE A 135 6.75 -6.11 -7.72
CA PHE A 135 7.72 -5.36 -6.94
C PHE A 135 8.46 -6.30 -6.01
N SER A 136 9.78 -6.26 -6.03
CA SER A 136 10.65 -6.81 -5.01
C SER A 136 10.87 -5.76 -3.94
N ILE A 137 10.84 -6.15 -2.67
CA ILE A 137 11.16 -5.30 -1.52
C ILE A 137 12.41 -5.88 -0.88
N VAL A 138 13.47 -5.09 -0.84
CA VAL A 138 14.75 -5.47 -0.23
C VAL A 138 15.00 -4.68 1.03
N ASP A 139 15.71 -5.26 1.98
CA ASP A 139 16.20 -4.55 3.18
C ASP A 139 17.46 -3.74 2.88
N SER A 140 18.01 -3.09 3.91
CA SER A 140 19.24 -2.30 3.82
C SER A 140 20.49 -3.12 3.44
N THR A 141 20.42 -4.46 3.52
CA THR A 141 21.49 -5.38 3.12
C THR A 141 21.29 -5.96 1.71
N GLU A 142 20.33 -5.42 0.94
CA GLU A 142 19.94 -5.89 -0.41
C GLU A 142 19.30 -7.28 -0.44
N ARG A 143 18.95 -7.87 0.70
CA ARG A 143 18.22 -9.13 0.78
C ARG A 143 16.74 -8.89 0.48
N GLU A 144 16.15 -9.69 -0.40
CA GLU A 144 14.70 -9.66 -0.62
C GLU A 144 13.97 -10.16 0.63
N ILE A 145 13.09 -9.31 1.15
CA ILE A 145 12.32 -9.54 2.37
C ILE A 145 10.82 -9.62 2.12
N ALA A 146 10.37 -9.12 0.97
CA ALA A 146 8.97 -9.19 0.57
C ALA A 146 8.81 -9.02 -0.93
N ARG A 147 7.63 -9.42 -1.44
CA ARG A 147 7.28 -9.33 -2.85
C ARG A 147 5.80 -8.98 -3.02
N ILE A 148 5.50 -8.07 -3.93
CA ILE A 148 4.15 -7.75 -4.35
C ILE A 148 3.97 -8.21 -5.79
N THR A 149 2.99 -9.06 -6.08
CA THR A 149 2.73 -9.58 -7.42
C THR A 149 1.25 -9.55 -7.77
N LYS A 150 0.93 -9.46 -9.06
CA LYS A 150 -0.44 -9.68 -9.57
C LYS A 150 -0.73 -11.14 -9.91
N LYS A 151 0.30 -11.97 -10.06
CA LYS A 151 0.15 -13.38 -10.41
C LYS A 151 0.14 -14.22 -9.14
N TRP A 152 -0.85 -15.03 -8.99
CA TRP A 152 -0.93 -16.05 -7.96
C TRP A 152 -0.78 -17.45 -8.56
N GLU A 153 0.13 -18.21 -8.00
CA GLU A 153 0.24 -19.65 -8.22
C GLU A 153 -0.05 -20.36 -6.89
N GLY A 154 -1.18 -21.05 -6.80
CA GLY A 154 -1.55 -21.79 -5.57
C GLY A 154 -3.03 -22.18 -5.48
N LEU A 155 -3.39 -22.85 -4.38
CA LEU A 155 -4.73 -23.42 -4.13
C LEU A 155 -5.87 -22.39 -4.17
N ALA A 156 -5.59 -21.14 -3.82
CA ALA A 156 -6.59 -20.08 -3.86
C ALA A 156 -6.77 -19.44 -5.25
N LYS A 157 -6.08 -19.94 -6.28
CA LYS A 157 -6.22 -19.43 -7.67
C LYS A 157 -7.66 -19.43 -8.16
N THR A 158 -8.45 -20.40 -7.74
CA THR A 158 -9.88 -20.52 -8.08
C THR A 158 -10.77 -19.51 -7.37
N MET A 159 -10.35 -19.01 -6.20
CA MET A 159 -11.13 -18.06 -5.39
C MET A 159 -10.87 -16.60 -5.79
N PHE A 160 -9.71 -16.32 -6.42
CA PHE A 160 -9.25 -14.96 -6.73
C PHE A 160 -8.93 -14.77 -8.22
N THR A 161 -9.84 -15.20 -9.09
CA THR A 161 -9.68 -15.20 -10.55
C THR A 161 -9.74 -13.82 -11.22
N SER A 162 -10.00 -12.75 -10.49
CA SER A 162 -10.04 -11.41 -11.10
C SER A 162 -8.64 -10.84 -11.30
N ALA A 163 -8.42 -10.21 -12.46
CA ALA A 163 -7.14 -9.62 -12.89
C ALA A 163 -6.61 -8.47 -11.98
N ASP A 164 -7.39 -8.09 -10.97
CA ASP A 164 -7.16 -6.90 -10.15
C ASP A 164 -6.75 -7.21 -8.70
N ASN A 165 -6.24 -8.42 -8.43
CA ASN A 165 -5.76 -8.79 -7.11
C ASN A 165 -4.24 -8.66 -7.02
N TYR A 166 -3.75 -8.20 -5.85
CA TYR A 166 -2.34 -8.24 -5.51
C TYR A 166 -2.09 -9.24 -4.41
N VAL A 167 -0.95 -9.90 -4.47
CA VAL A 167 -0.45 -10.75 -3.41
C VAL A 167 0.78 -10.09 -2.83
N LEU A 168 0.79 -9.91 -1.52
CA LEU A 168 1.96 -9.55 -0.74
C LEU A 168 2.48 -10.80 -0.06
N GLU A 169 3.72 -11.17 -0.35
CA GLU A 169 4.47 -12.21 0.36
C GLU A 169 5.54 -11.54 1.20
N VAL A 170 5.69 -11.94 2.47
CA VAL A 170 6.63 -11.33 3.40
C VAL A 170 7.37 -12.42 4.17
N ASP A 171 8.71 -12.29 4.21
CA ASP A 171 9.57 -13.14 5.03
C ASP A 171 9.18 -13.03 6.51
N SER A 172 9.13 -14.18 7.21
CA SER A 172 8.74 -14.26 8.61
C SER A 172 9.68 -13.52 9.57
N GLY A 173 10.92 -13.28 9.14
CA GLY A 173 11.90 -12.49 9.91
C GLY A 173 11.67 -10.99 9.88
N VAL A 174 10.78 -10.49 9.02
CA VAL A 174 10.46 -9.06 8.93
C VAL A 174 9.50 -8.68 10.05
N THR A 175 9.93 -7.78 10.93
CA THR A 175 9.17 -7.36 12.12
C THR A 175 9.22 -5.83 12.31
N GLY A 176 8.52 -5.32 13.32
CA GLY A 176 8.56 -3.91 13.72
C GLY A 176 8.09 -2.95 12.63
N ASP A 177 8.73 -1.78 12.57
CA ASP A 177 8.36 -0.71 11.65
C ASP A 177 8.57 -1.08 10.18
N LEU A 178 9.59 -1.90 9.88
CA LEU A 178 9.79 -2.41 8.51
C LEU A 178 8.61 -3.27 8.04
N ARG A 179 8.03 -4.09 8.92
CA ARG A 179 6.83 -4.88 8.63
C ARG A 179 5.62 -3.99 8.31
N LEU A 180 5.44 -2.91 9.08
CA LEU A 180 4.38 -1.93 8.83
C LEU A 180 4.58 -1.22 7.49
N LEU A 181 5.81 -0.81 7.16
CA LEU A 181 6.13 -0.18 5.88
C LEU A 181 5.89 -1.12 4.69
N VAL A 182 6.23 -2.41 4.83
CA VAL A 182 5.97 -3.44 3.82
C VAL A 182 4.45 -3.61 3.60
N LEU A 183 3.65 -3.73 4.66
CA LEU A 183 2.20 -3.82 4.58
C LEU A 183 1.60 -2.55 3.95
N ALA A 184 2.05 -1.38 4.41
CA ALA A 184 1.65 -0.08 3.88
C ALA A 184 1.99 0.07 2.39
N SER A 185 3.12 -0.49 1.94
CA SER A 185 3.51 -0.51 0.53
C SER A 185 2.48 -1.21 -0.34
N ALA A 186 1.99 -2.38 0.08
CA ALA A 186 0.97 -3.11 -0.67
C ALA A 186 -0.36 -2.34 -0.77
N ALA A 187 -0.74 -1.64 0.32
CA ALA A 187 -1.93 -0.78 0.33
C ALA A 187 -1.76 0.51 -0.50
N GLY A 188 -0.54 1.07 -0.53
CA GLY A 188 -0.22 2.38 -1.09
C GLY A 188 0.29 2.38 -2.53
N VAL A 189 0.90 1.28 -3.01
CA VAL A 189 1.49 1.19 -4.36
C VAL A 189 0.47 1.50 -5.45
N ASP A 190 -0.76 0.99 -5.33
CA ASP A 190 -1.81 1.25 -6.30
C ASP A 190 -2.22 2.73 -6.34
N VAL A 191 -2.26 3.40 -5.18
CA VAL A 191 -2.58 4.82 -5.07
C VAL A 191 -1.46 5.70 -5.63
N ALA A 192 -0.20 5.30 -5.44
CA ALA A 192 0.95 6.03 -5.95
C ALA A 192 1.09 5.91 -7.48
N LEU A 193 0.88 4.72 -8.03
CA LEU A 193 1.10 4.42 -9.45
C LEU A 193 -0.02 4.89 -10.37
N LYS A 194 -1.28 4.87 -9.92
CA LYS A 194 -2.42 5.35 -10.73
C LYS A 194 -2.37 6.85 -11.03
N GLN A 195 -1.57 7.62 -10.31
CA GLN A 195 -1.42 9.05 -10.54
C GLN A 195 -0.32 9.39 -11.53
N ASP A 196 0.73 8.58 -11.63
CA ASP A 196 1.79 8.81 -12.61
C ASP A 196 1.28 8.54 -14.04
N SER A 197 0.31 7.62 -14.22
CA SER A 197 -0.31 7.35 -15.52
C SER A 197 -1.28 8.45 -16.01
N ARG A 198 -1.77 9.32 -15.13
CA ARG A 198 -2.67 10.43 -15.49
C ARG A 198 -1.95 11.76 -15.75
N GLY A 199 -0.66 11.84 -15.43
CA GLY A 199 0.17 13.04 -15.63
C GLY A 199 0.83 13.14 -17.02
N PHE A 200 0.60 12.15 -17.90
CA PHE A 200 1.18 12.09 -19.25
C PHE A 200 0.15 12.09 -20.39
N ASN A 201 -1.06 12.61 -20.13
CA ASN A 201 -2.03 12.93 -21.20
C ASN A 201 -2.30 14.43 -21.24
#